data_9e866a593cc354c932b73937c7512be9
#
_entry.id   9e866a593cc354c932b73937c7512be9
#
_cell.length_a   1.000
_cell.length_b   1.000
_cell.length_c   1.000
_cell.angle_alpha   90.00
_cell.angle_beta   90.00
_cell.angle_gamma   90.00
#
_symmetry.space_group_name_H-M   'P 1'
#
loop_
_entity.id
_entity.type
_entity.pdbx_description
1 polymer ?
#
loop_
_entity_poly.entity_id
_entity_poly.type
_entity_poly.pdbx_seq_one_letter_code
_entity_poly.pdbx_strand_id
1 'polypeptide(L)'
;VKYVDIAFGLFPPVLQTWLALLLVRRRAYKSFPFFLTYTVFAVVAELCKFAIAQYSQHIMRYFYFYWGAEAIYALLGFLAIHEVFRRVFENFTSLPWFRFLLPLVGFGMLAISVLISIVHTAVETAPLLEAIYSLQIAVRCLQIGVFFLIFLLARAFELDYRQYAFGIAAGFGIASAGILLGTLVRTGLGLKSLMFFQYVPIVAYCIAVTVWMVSFFR
;
A
#
# COMPACT_ATOMS: atom_id res chain seq x y z
N VAL A 1 -11.57 -20.89 -16.34
CA VAL A 1 -10.72 -19.69 -16.18
C VAL A 1 -11.56 -18.57 -15.55
N LYS A 2 -12.70 -18.18 -16.14
CA LYS A 2 -13.53 -17.03 -15.71
C LYS A 2 -13.96 -17.06 -14.23
N TYR A 3 -14.30 -18.21 -13.66
CA TYR A 3 -14.71 -18.33 -12.26
C TYR A 3 -13.53 -18.19 -11.29
N VAL A 4 -12.36 -18.64 -11.66
CA VAL A 4 -11.14 -18.51 -10.88
C VAL A 4 -10.73 -17.03 -10.78
N ASP A 5 -10.78 -16.30 -11.89
CA ASP A 5 -10.44 -14.88 -11.93
C ASP A 5 -11.41 -14.04 -11.07
N ILE A 6 -12.70 -14.36 -11.10
CA ILE A 6 -13.72 -13.72 -10.27
C ILE A 6 -13.45 -14.02 -8.78
N ALA A 7 -13.15 -15.27 -8.42
CA ALA A 7 -12.87 -15.66 -7.04
C ALA A 7 -11.61 -14.95 -6.51
N PHE A 8 -10.53 -14.91 -7.29
CA PHE A 8 -9.30 -14.18 -6.93
C PHE A 8 -9.52 -12.67 -6.84
N GLY A 9 -10.38 -12.10 -7.67
CA GLY A 9 -10.73 -10.67 -7.63
C GLY A 9 -11.58 -10.28 -6.40
N LEU A 10 -12.45 -11.16 -5.93
CA LEU A 10 -13.33 -10.88 -4.78
C LEU A 10 -12.71 -11.24 -3.43
N PHE A 11 -11.70 -12.09 -3.40
CA PHE A 11 -11.09 -12.57 -2.15
C PHE A 11 -10.43 -11.44 -1.33
N PRO A 12 -9.60 -10.54 -1.91
CA PRO A 12 -9.01 -9.43 -1.18
C PRO A 12 -10.05 -8.47 -0.55
N PRO A 13 -11.10 -8.01 -1.26
CA PRO A 13 -12.14 -7.17 -0.66
C PRO A 13 -12.87 -7.81 0.52
N VAL A 14 -13.10 -9.13 0.46
CA VAL A 14 -13.74 -9.86 1.57
C VAL A 14 -12.85 -9.87 2.80
N LEU A 15 -11.55 -10.20 2.64
CA LEU A 15 -10.58 -10.16 3.72
C LEU A 15 -10.44 -8.74 4.32
N GLN A 16 -10.41 -7.72 3.47
CA GLN A 16 -10.33 -6.33 3.91
C GLN A 16 -11.58 -5.88 4.68
N THR A 17 -12.76 -6.31 4.25
CA THR A 17 -14.00 -6.02 4.96
C THR A 17 -13.96 -6.62 6.36
N TRP A 18 -13.48 -7.86 6.47
CA TRP A 18 -13.29 -8.51 7.77
C TRP A 18 -12.28 -7.77 8.65
N LEU A 19 -11.16 -7.34 8.07
CA LEU A 19 -10.16 -6.52 8.77
C LEU A 19 -10.75 -5.19 9.25
N ALA A 20 -11.51 -4.49 8.41
CA ALA A 20 -12.16 -3.23 8.79
C ALA A 20 -13.13 -3.43 9.97
N LEU A 21 -13.95 -4.49 9.94
CA LEU A 21 -14.84 -4.83 11.04
C LEU A 21 -14.07 -5.14 12.33
N LEU A 22 -12.95 -5.87 12.22
CA LEU A 22 -12.08 -6.18 13.35
C LEU A 22 -11.49 -4.91 13.97
N LEU A 23 -10.99 -3.98 13.15
CA LEU A 23 -10.44 -2.69 13.59
C LEU A 23 -11.49 -1.86 14.34
N VAL A 24 -12.73 -1.83 13.85
CA VAL A 24 -13.83 -1.13 14.51
C VAL A 24 -14.19 -1.81 15.83
N ARG A 25 -14.34 -3.15 15.83
CA ARG A 25 -14.68 -3.93 17.03
C ARG A 25 -13.64 -3.80 18.14
N ARG A 26 -12.36 -3.81 17.78
CA ARG A 26 -11.24 -3.64 18.71
C ARG A 26 -10.96 -2.18 19.08
N ARG A 27 -11.75 -1.23 18.55
CA ARG A 27 -11.56 0.22 18.72
C ARG A 27 -10.17 0.70 18.30
N ALA A 28 -9.49 -0.06 17.44
CA ALA A 28 -8.17 0.27 16.92
C ALA A 28 -8.16 1.56 16.08
N TYR A 29 -9.33 1.98 15.59
CA TYR A 29 -9.50 3.25 14.86
C TYR A 29 -9.10 4.49 15.68
N LYS A 30 -9.12 4.40 17.03
CA LYS A 30 -8.65 5.50 17.89
C LYS A 30 -7.12 5.66 17.86
N SER A 31 -6.41 4.56 17.64
CA SER A 31 -4.95 4.53 17.59
C SER A 31 -4.41 4.62 16.17
N PHE A 32 -5.16 4.11 15.18
CA PHE A 32 -4.77 3.99 13.79
C PHE A 32 -5.91 4.43 12.84
N PRO A 33 -6.34 5.73 12.89
CA PRO A 33 -7.42 6.23 12.04
C PRO A 33 -7.08 6.19 10.54
N PHE A 34 -5.85 6.54 10.15
CA PHE A 34 -5.45 6.50 8.73
C PHE A 34 -5.35 5.08 8.19
N PHE A 35 -4.92 4.12 9.01
CA PHE A 35 -4.92 2.73 8.62
C PHE A 35 -6.34 2.17 8.40
N LEU A 36 -7.30 2.55 9.25
CA LEU A 36 -8.71 2.20 9.02
C LEU A 36 -9.23 2.85 7.75
N THR A 37 -8.98 4.15 7.54
CA THR A 37 -9.41 4.86 6.33
C THR A 37 -8.83 4.21 5.07
N TYR A 38 -7.55 3.84 5.09
CA TYR A 38 -6.90 3.07 4.02
C TYR A 38 -7.63 1.75 3.74
N THR A 39 -7.96 0.98 4.78
CA THR A 39 -8.62 -0.33 4.64
C THR A 39 -10.04 -0.18 4.09
N VAL A 40 -10.82 0.78 4.62
CA VAL A 40 -12.19 1.05 4.15
C VAL A 40 -12.19 1.57 2.71
N PHE A 41 -11.29 2.51 2.40
CA PHE A 41 -11.15 3.04 1.06
C PHE A 41 -10.81 1.94 0.04
N ALA A 42 -9.93 1.00 0.41
CA ALA A 42 -9.58 -0.13 -0.46
C ALA A 42 -10.82 -0.98 -0.80
N VAL A 43 -11.67 -1.31 0.19
CA VAL A 43 -12.92 -2.05 -0.06
C VAL A 43 -13.84 -1.28 -0.99
N VAL A 44 -14.07 0.00 -0.71
CA VAL A 44 -14.97 0.85 -1.52
C VAL A 44 -14.44 0.99 -2.94
N ALA A 45 -13.14 1.25 -3.11
CA ALA A 45 -12.52 1.42 -4.42
C ALA A 45 -12.62 0.14 -5.26
N GLU A 46 -12.39 -1.04 -4.68
CA GLU A 46 -12.50 -2.32 -5.39
C GLU A 46 -13.96 -2.62 -5.80
N LEU A 47 -14.92 -2.36 -4.91
CA LEU A 47 -16.35 -2.50 -5.25
C LEU A 47 -16.78 -1.54 -6.36
N CYS A 48 -16.30 -0.28 -6.32
CA CYS A 48 -16.57 0.69 -7.37
C CYS A 48 -15.90 0.31 -8.70
N LYS A 49 -14.64 -0.16 -8.69
CA LYS A 49 -13.95 -0.67 -9.88
C LYS A 49 -14.75 -1.81 -10.51
N PHE A 50 -15.22 -2.75 -9.69
CA PHE A 50 -16.03 -3.88 -10.16
C PHE A 50 -17.36 -3.39 -10.76
N ALA A 51 -18.07 -2.50 -10.08
CA ALA A 51 -19.34 -1.95 -10.57
C ALA A 51 -19.15 -1.19 -11.89
N ILE A 52 -18.13 -0.32 -11.99
CA ILE A 52 -17.85 0.43 -13.21
C ILE A 52 -17.48 -0.51 -14.36
N ALA A 53 -16.68 -1.56 -14.10
CA ALA A 53 -16.30 -2.54 -15.12
C ALA A 53 -17.51 -3.32 -15.67
N GLN A 54 -18.53 -3.59 -14.83
CA GLN A 54 -19.74 -4.31 -15.25
C GLN A 54 -20.75 -3.43 -15.99
N TYR A 55 -20.92 -2.17 -15.55
CA TYR A 55 -22.01 -1.31 -16.01
C TYR A 55 -21.56 -0.21 -16.98
N SER A 56 -20.27 0.12 -17.04
CA SER A 56 -19.79 1.19 -17.91
C SER A 56 -19.34 0.65 -19.26
N GLN A 57 -20.02 1.09 -20.33
CA GLN A 57 -19.57 0.86 -21.72
C GLN A 57 -18.39 1.79 -22.11
N HIS A 58 -18.03 2.74 -21.27
CA HIS A 58 -17.00 3.74 -21.55
C HIS A 58 -15.69 3.39 -20.85
N ILE A 59 -14.74 2.84 -21.59
CA ILE A 59 -13.37 2.50 -21.12
C ILE A 59 -12.68 3.69 -20.44
N MET A 60 -12.88 4.92 -20.95
CA MET A 60 -12.27 6.13 -20.39
C MET A 60 -12.74 6.45 -18.95
N ARG A 61 -13.99 6.18 -18.61
CA ARG A 61 -14.50 6.39 -17.24
C ARG A 61 -13.83 5.44 -16.25
N TYR A 62 -13.72 4.17 -16.64
CA TYR A 62 -13.01 3.18 -15.83
C TYR A 62 -11.55 3.58 -15.64
N PHE A 63 -10.88 4.04 -16.70
CA PHE A 63 -9.49 4.46 -16.69
C PHE A 63 -9.23 5.62 -15.70
N TYR A 64 -9.99 6.71 -15.79
CA TYR A 64 -9.81 7.85 -14.87
C TYR A 64 -10.16 7.48 -13.42
N PHE A 65 -11.21 6.69 -13.21
CA PHE A 65 -11.56 6.22 -11.88
C PHE A 65 -10.45 5.34 -11.29
N TYR A 66 -9.94 4.39 -12.08
CA TYR A 66 -8.87 3.50 -11.65
C TYR A 66 -7.64 4.28 -11.18
N TRP A 67 -7.12 5.17 -12.01
CA TRP A 67 -5.93 5.94 -11.68
C TRP A 67 -6.14 6.93 -10.55
N GLY A 68 -7.31 7.58 -10.48
CA GLY A 68 -7.68 8.44 -9.36
C GLY A 68 -7.75 7.66 -8.04
N ALA A 69 -8.35 6.48 -8.04
CA ALA A 69 -8.41 5.61 -6.88
C ALA A 69 -7.00 5.14 -6.44
N GLU A 70 -6.13 4.79 -7.39
CA GLU A 70 -4.75 4.39 -7.10
C GLU A 70 -3.92 5.53 -6.49
N ALA A 71 -4.10 6.77 -6.97
CA ALA A 71 -3.43 7.94 -6.38
C ALA A 71 -3.87 8.17 -4.92
N ILE A 72 -5.18 8.10 -4.65
CA ILE A 72 -5.71 8.23 -3.29
C ILE A 72 -5.22 7.07 -2.42
N TYR A 73 -5.17 5.85 -2.95
CA TYR A 73 -4.69 4.67 -2.26
C TYR A 73 -3.21 4.80 -1.86
N ALA A 74 -2.38 5.33 -2.76
CA ALA A 74 -0.97 5.63 -2.46
C ALA A 74 -0.84 6.67 -1.34
N LEU A 75 -1.62 7.76 -1.39
CA LEU A 75 -1.62 8.80 -0.37
C LEU A 75 -2.06 8.24 1.00
N LEU A 76 -3.15 7.49 1.05
CA LEU A 76 -3.63 6.86 2.28
C LEU A 76 -2.62 5.84 2.82
N GLY A 77 -1.96 5.09 1.95
CA GLY A 77 -0.87 4.18 2.32
C GLY A 77 0.32 4.91 2.94
N PHE A 78 0.68 6.09 2.41
CA PHE A 78 1.70 6.95 3.01
C PHE A 78 1.28 7.46 4.39
N LEU A 79 0.05 7.96 4.53
CA LEU A 79 -0.47 8.45 5.80
C LEU A 79 -0.55 7.34 6.86
N ALA A 80 -0.97 6.14 6.45
CA ALA A 80 -1.04 4.99 7.35
C ALA A 80 0.35 4.55 7.83
N ILE A 81 1.37 4.51 6.97
CA ILE A 81 2.72 4.15 7.41
C ILE A 81 3.36 5.26 8.25
N HIS A 82 3.06 6.53 7.97
CA HIS A 82 3.46 7.65 8.80
C HIS A 82 2.87 7.54 10.22
N GLU A 83 1.59 7.19 10.33
CA GLU A 83 0.90 6.96 11.60
C GLU A 83 1.56 5.84 12.40
N VAL A 84 1.86 4.71 11.74
CA VAL A 84 2.55 3.57 12.36
C VAL A 84 3.92 3.99 12.88
N PHE A 85 4.71 4.66 12.05
CA PHE A 85 6.04 5.15 12.44
C PHE A 85 5.95 6.07 13.66
N ARG A 86 5.05 7.06 13.63
CA ARG A 86 4.84 7.98 14.74
C ARG A 86 4.46 7.24 16.03
N ARG A 87 3.64 6.19 15.92
CA ARG A 87 3.17 5.43 17.09
C ARG A 87 4.27 4.57 17.70
N VAL A 88 5.07 3.89 16.87
CA VAL A 88 6.20 3.07 17.32
C VAL A 88 7.23 3.93 18.06
N PHE A 89 7.47 5.13 17.56
CA PHE A 89 8.50 6.02 18.07
C PHE A 89 7.93 7.20 18.89
N GLU A 90 6.75 7.05 19.48
CA GLU A 90 6.09 8.09 20.25
C GLU A 90 7.00 8.62 21.37
N ASN A 91 7.73 7.72 22.05
CA ASN A 91 8.67 8.08 23.11
C ASN A 91 9.94 8.82 22.62
N PHE A 92 10.25 8.73 21.33
CA PHE A 92 11.41 9.39 20.71
C PHE A 92 11.05 10.70 20.00
N THR A 93 9.77 11.05 19.94
CA THR A 93 9.29 12.30 19.32
C THR A 93 9.70 13.57 20.07
N SER A 94 10.29 13.43 21.27
CA SER A 94 10.94 14.53 22.00
C SER A 94 12.17 15.08 21.25
N LEU A 95 12.78 14.31 20.35
CA LEU A 95 13.88 14.75 19.52
C LEU A 95 13.34 15.51 18.30
N PRO A 96 13.59 16.83 18.15
CA PRO A 96 12.95 17.64 17.12
C PRO A 96 13.27 17.17 15.69
N TRP A 97 14.48 16.67 15.43
CA TRP A 97 14.89 16.16 14.12
C TRP A 97 14.17 14.85 13.75
N PHE A 98 13.83 14.01 14.72
CA PHE A 98 13.18 12.73 14.49
C PHE A 98 11.73 12.90 13.98
N ARG A 99 11.05 13.95 14.46
CA ARG A 99 9.68 14.29 14.05
C ARG A 99 9.57 14.63 12.56
N PHE A 100 10.63 15.19 11.98
CA PHE A 100 10.67 15.60 10.58
C PHE A 100 11.28 14.54 9.67
N LEU A 101 11.93 13.51 10.20
CA LEU A 101 12.67 12.53 9.43
C LEU A 101 11.77 11.81 8.42
N LEU A 102 10.64 11.27 8.84
CA LEU A 102 9.76 10.52 7.92
C LEU A 102 9.06 11.40 6.89
N PRO A 103 8.47 12.57 7.25
CA PRO A 103 7.98 13.52 6.25
C PRO A 103 9.07 13.95 5.27
N LEU A 104 10.28 14.26 5.74
CA LEU A 104 11.41 14.67 4.90
C LEU A 104 11.79 13.57 3.90
N VAL A 105 11.91 12.32 4.36
CA VAL A 105 12.19 11.17 3.49
C VAL A 105 11.04 10.96 2.51
N GLY A 106 9.79 11.03 2.96
CA GLY A 106 8.63 10.91 2.09
C GLY A 106 8.56 11.98 1.00
N PHE A 107 8.75 13.24 1.37
CA PHE A 107 8.81 14.33 0.39
C PHE A 107 10.01 14.23 -0.54
N GLY A 108 11.17 13.80 -0.04
CA GLY A 108 12.35 13.55 -0.86
C GLY A 108 12.10 12.46 -1.91
N MET A 109 11.47 11.34 -1.52
CA MET A 109 11.11 10.26 -2.45
C MET A 109 10.07 10.72 -3.47
N LEU A 110 9.07 11.51 -3.06
CA LEU A 110 8.10 12.10 -3.98
C LEU A 110 8.77 13.04 -4.98
N ALA A 111 9.66 13.92 -4.52
CA ALA A 111 10.41 14.83 -5.39
C ALA A 111 11.27 14.06 -6.39
N ILE A 112 11.98 13.02 -5.96
CA ILE A 112 12.77 12.15 -6.84
C ILE A 112 11.87 11.45 -7.87
N SER A 113 10.71 10.94 -7.47
CA SER A 113 9.77 10.28 -8.38
C SER A 113 9.24 11.24 -9.44
N VAL A 114 8.90 12.48 -9.06
CA VAL A 114 8.47 13.51 -9.99
C VAL A 114 9.60 13.90 -10.95
N LEU A 115 10.84 14.04 -10.46
CA LEU A 115 12.00 14.33 -11.30
C LEU A 115 12.27 13.21 -12.32
N ILE A 116 12.20 11.94 -11.89
CA ILE A 116 12.33 10.79 -12.80
C ILE A 116 11.23 10.81 -13.86
N SER A 117 9.99 11.10 -13.48
CA SER A 117 8.88 11.23 -14.39
C SER A 117 9.14 12.32 -15.45
N ILE A 118 9.57 13.51 -15.05
CA ILE A 118 9.86 14.61 -15.97
C ILE A 118 10.99 14.27 -16.96
N VAL A 119 12.03 13.58 -16.49
CA VAL A 119 13.17 13.20 -17.34
C VAL A 119 12.81 12.11 -18.35
N HIS A 120 11.88 11.21 -18.02
CA HIS A 120 11.46 10.10 -18.89
C HIS A 120 10.32 10.46 -19.84
N THR A 121 9.66 11.59 -19.71
CA THR A 121 8.52 12.06 -20.56
C THR A 121 8.89 12.36 -22.02
N ALA A 122 10.05 11.96 -22.49
CA ALA A 122 10.40 12.04 -23.92
C ALA A 122 9.63 11.03 -24.81
N VAL A 123 8.79 10.16 -24.25
CA VAL A 123 8.04 9.13 -25.00
C VAL A 123 6.54 9.25 -24.68
N GLU A 124 5.79 9.76 -25.60
CA GLU A 124 4.32 9.74 -25.92
C GLU A 124 3.27 9.26 -24.88
N THR A 125 3.58 9.05 -23.62
CA THR A 125 2.63 8.65 -22.59
C THR A 125 2.10 9.87 -21.82
N ALA A 126 0.83 9.83 -21.41
CA ALA A 126 0.21 10.91 -20.67
C ALA A 126 1.01 11.21 -19.38
N PRO A 127 1.57 12.40 -19.18
CA PRO A 127 2.49 12.73 -18.07
C PRO A 127 1.86 12.51 -16.68
N LEU A 128 0.53 12.64 -16.59
CA LEU A 128 -0.21 12.37 -15.36
C LEU A 128 -0.13 10.91 -14.92
N LEU A 129 -0.20 9.97 -15.86
CA LEU A 129 -0.14 8.54 -15.57
C LEU A 129 1.24 8.13 -15.06
N GLU A 130 2.26 8.67 -15.69
CA GLU A 130 3.63 8.39 -15.30
C GLU A 130 3.94 8.96 -13.91
N ALA A 131 3.42 10.15 -13.59
CA ALA A 131 3.51 10.73 -12.26
C ALA A 131 2.81 9.86 -11.20
N ILE A 132 1.59 9.36 -11.47
CA ILE A 132 0.86 8.49 -10.54
C ILE A 132 1.62 7.17 -10.35
N TYR A 133 2.14 6.57 -11.43
CA TYR A 133 2.90 5.32 -11.36
C TYR A 133 4.20 5.49 -10.56
N SER A 134 4.95 6.58 -10.82
CA SER A 134 6.15 6.92 -10.07
C SER A 134 5.85 7.16 -8.59
N LEU A 135 4.74 7.85 -8.28
CA LEU A 135 4.26 8.04 -6.92
C LEU A 135 3.97 6.72 -6.22
N GLN A 136 3.30 5.79 -6.88
CA GLN A 136 3.02 4.46 -6.33
C GLN A 136 4.31 3.72 -6.00
N ILE A 137 5.28 3.67 -6.92
CA ILE A 137 6.58 3.02 -6.69
C ILE A 137 7.28 3.67 -5.49
N ALA A 138 7.34 5.00 -5.42
CA ALA A 138 7.96 5.72 -4.32
C ALA A 138 7.32 5.38 -2.97
N VAL A 139 5.99 5.37 -2.90
CA VAL A 139 5.27 4.99 -1.66
C VAL A 139 5.55 3.54 -1.28
N ARG A 140 5.63 2.60 -2.24
CA ARG A 140 5.97 1.20 -1.97
C ARG A 140 7.39 1.04 -1.44
N CYS A 141 8.36 1.72 -2.07
CA CYS A 141 9.73 1.74 -1.57
C CYS A 141 9.82 2.33 -0.15
N LEU A 142 9.09 3.41 0.10
CA LEU A 142 9.01 4.01 1.44
C LEU A 142 8.42 3.03 2.46
N GLN A 143 7.34 2.33 2.13
CA GLN A 143 6.72 1.35 3.02
C GLN A 143 7.67 0.22 3.40
N ILE A 144 8.44 -0.29 2.44
CA ILE A 144 9.48 -1.31 2.69
C ILE A 144 10.61 -0.70 3.54
N GLY A 145 11.10 0.48 3.19
CA GLY A 145 12.16 1.16 3.93
C GLY A 145 11.77 1.45 5.38
N VAL A 146 10.55 1.92 5.60
CA VAL A 146 10.03 2.16 6.97
C VAL A 146 9.85 0.87 7.74
N PHE A 147 9.40 -0.22 7.10
CA PHE A 147 9.34 -1.53 7.75
C PHE A 147 10.71 -1.98 8.25
N PHE A 148 11.73 -1.92 7.39
CA PHE A 148 13.10 -2.28 7.81
C PHE A 148 13.63 -1.33 8.89
N LEU A 149 13.38 -0.04 8.77
CA LEU A 149 13.80 0.95 9.77
C LEU A 149 13.15 0.67 11.13
N ILE A 150 11.84 0.41 11.17
CA ILE A 150 11.11 0.04 12.39
C ILE A 150 11.72 -1.23 12.98
N PHE A 151 12.00 -2.25 12.17
CA PHE A 151 12.56 -3.51 12.62
C PHE A 151 13.96 -3.35 13.20
N LEU A 152 14.84 -2.60 12.51
CA LEU A 152 16.21 -2.33 12.96
C LEU A 152 16.24 -1.53 14.26
N LEU A 153 15.46 -0.46 14.33
CA LEU A 153 15.38 0.39 15.52
C LEU A 153 14.73 -0.33 16.69
N ALA A 154 13.70 -1.14 16.43
CA ALA A 154 13.07 -1.94 17.48
C ALA A 154 14.05 -2.93 18.10
N ARG A 155 14.92 -3.54 17.28
CA ARG A 155 15.98 -4.41 17.77
C ARG A 155 17.05 -3.64 18.55
N ALA A 156 17.42 -2.45 18.09
CA ALA A 156 18.44 -1.62 18.72
C ALA A 156 17.98 -1.05 20.09
N PHE A 157 16.69 -0.77 20.23
CA PHE A 157 16.08 -0.18 21.43
C PHE A 157 15.30 -1.19 22.28
N GLU A 158 15.39 -2.50 21.96
CA GLU A 158 14.70 -3.58 22.66
C GLU A 158 13.18 -3.34 22.83
N LEU A 159 12.55 -2.75 21.80
CA LEU A 159 11.11 -2.43 21.82
C LEU A 159 10.27 -3.71 21.78
N ASP A 160 9.12 -3.69 22.44
CA ASP A 160 8.19 -4.83 22.43
C ASP A 160 7.52 -4.98 21.05
N TYR A 161 7.84 -6.08 20.35
CA TYR A 161 7.28 -6.44 19.04
C TYR A 161 5.79 -6.85 19.09
N ARG A 162 5.19 -6.95 20.28
CA ARG A 162 3.77 -7.30 20.42
C ARG A 162 2.82 -6.17 20.11
N GLN A 163 3.33 -4.96 19.87
CA GLN A 163 2.48 -3.83 19.50
C GLN A 163 1.83 -4.03 18.12
N TYR A 164 0.58 -3.65 17.97
CA TYR A 164 -0.17 -3.68 16.70
C TYR A 164 0.56 -2.97 15.56
N ALA A 165 1.31 -1.92 15.87
CA ALA A 165 2.07 -1.13 14.92
C ALA A 165 3.09 -1.96 14.12
N PHE A 166 3.77 -2.92 14.78
CA PHE A 166 4.72 -3.80 14.09
C PHE A 166 4.01 -4.73 13.09
N GLY A 167 2.85 -5.25 13.46
CA GLY A 167 2.04 -6.06 12.55
C GLY A 167 1.57 -5.28 11.34
N ILE A 168 1.15 -4.03 11.53
CA ILE A 168 0.74 -3.15 10.43
C ILE A 168 1.94 -2.86 9.52
N ALA A 169 3.10 -2.51 10.08
CA ALA A 169 4.32 -2.26 9.32
C ALA A 169 4.77 -3.49 8.52
N ALA A 170 4.75 -4.68 9.13
CA ALA A 170 5.10 -5.94 8.49
C ALA A 170 4.18 -6.24 7.29
N GLY A 171 2.87 -6.07 7.45
CA GLY A 171 1.93 -6.27 6.37
C GLY A 171 2.15 -5.28 5.22
N PHE A 172 2.41 -3.99 5.49
CA PHE A 172 2.78 -3.03 4.44
C PHE A 172 4.09 -3.42 3.74
N GLY A 173 5.10 -3.89 4.48
CA GLY A 173 6.35 -4.37 3.91
C GLY A 173 6.13 -5.55 2.95
N ILE A 174 5.36 -6.56 3.37
CA ILE A 174 5.03 -7.76 2.57
C ILE A 174 4.23 -7.37 1.31
N ALA A 175 3.16 -6.59 1.46
CA ALA A 175 2.34 -6.15 0.32
C ALA A 175 3.16 -5.37 -0.69
N SER A 176 3.96 -4.41 -0.21
CA SER A 176 4.78 -3.55 -1.07
C SER A 176 5.89 -4.33 -1.77
N ALA A 177 6.56 -5.24 -1.08
CA ALA A 177 7.57 -6.13 -1.68
C ALA A 177 6.96 -7.01 -2.79
N GLY A 178 5.78 -7.60 -2.55
CA GLY A 178 5.10 -8.41 -3.55
C GLY A 178 4.68 -7.62 -4.79
N ILE A 179 4.19 -6.39 -4.61
CA ILE A 179 3.81 -5.52 -5.73
C ILE A 179 5.04 -5.08 -6.52
N LEU A 180 6.12 -4.66 -5.86
CA LEU A 180 7.35 -4.28 -6.55
C LEU A 180 7.99 -5.46 -7.27
N LEU A 181 8.02 -6.63 -6.66
CA LEU A 181 8.52 -7.84 -7.29
C LEU A 181 7.72 -8.17 -8.57
N GLY A 182 6.38 -8.16 -8.47
CA GLY A 182 5.51 -8.39 -9.62
C GLY A 182 5.74 -7.37 -10.74
N THR A 183 5.96 -6.11 -10.39
CA THR A 183 6.27 -5.04 -11.34
C THR A 183 7.63 -5.25 -12.01
N LEU A 184 8.69 -5.51 -11.23
CA LEU A 184 10.05 -5.72 -11.74
C LEU A 184 10.12 -6.93 -12.70
N VAL A 185 9.46 -8.02 -12.34
CA VAL A 185 9.41 -9.21 -13.21
C VAL A 185 8.68 -8.91 -14.52
N ARG A 186 7.58 -8.17 -14.43
CA ARG A 186 6.79 -7.80 -15.62
C ARG A 186 7.56 -6.88 -16.57
N THR A 187 8.31 -5.91 -16.03
CA THR A 187 9.05 -4.93 -16.85
C THR A 187 10.40 -5.44 -17.31
N GLY A 188 11.14 -6.16 -16.43
CA GLY A 188 12.52 -6.54 -16.71
C GLY A 188 12.68 -7.79 -17.59
N LEU A 189 11.78 -8.78 -17.43
CA LEU A 189 11.91 -10.06 -18.15
C LEU A 189 11.07 -10.13 -19.42
N GLY A 190 10.24 -9.11 -19.73
CA GLY A 190 9.42 -9.09 -20.95
C GLY A 190 8.47 -10.28 -21.10
N LEU A 191 8.30 -11.05 -20.06
CA LEU A 191 7.58 -12.32 -20.05
C LEU A 191 6.07 -12.07 -19.96
N LYS A 192 5.46 -11.71 -21.08
CA LYS A 192 4.00 -11.70 -21.25
C LYS A 192 3.36 -13.07 -20.96
N SER A 193 4.16 -14.14 -20.90
CA SER A 193 3.70 -15.53 -20.84
C SER A 193 3.62 -16.15 -19.46
N LEU A 194 4.17 -15.54 -18.42
CA LEU A 194 4.08 -16.09 -17.07
C LEU A 194 2.84 -15.54 -16.36
N MET A 195 1.68 -16.11 -16.69
CA MET A 195 0.41 -15.85 -15.98
C MET A 195 0.56 -15.94 -14.45
N PHE A 196 1.52 -16.72 -13.98
CA PHE A 196 1.82 -16.90 -12.57
C PHE A 196 2.20 -15.59 -11.86
N PHE A 197 3.01 -14.74 -12.50
CA PHE A 197 3.49 -13.51 -11.86
C PHE A 197 2.41 -12.41 -11.70
N GLN A 198 1.30 -12.49 -12.43
CA GLN A 198 0.18 -11.57 -12.20
C GLN A 198 -0.52 -11.81 -10.87
N TYR A 199 -0.42 -13.02 -10.29
CA TYR A 199 -1.04 -13.36 -9.02
C TYR A 199 -0.13 -13.05 -7.82
N VAL A 200 1.17 -12.83 -8.02
CA VAL A 200 2.12 -12.52 -6.93
C VAL A 200 1.68 -11.32 -6.09
N PRO A 201 1.29 -10.17 -6.67
CA PRO A 201 0.78 -9.04 -5.88
C PRO A 201 -0.47 -9.39 -5.07
N ILE A 202 -1.40 -10.17 -5.64
CA ILE A 202 -2.65 -10.56 -4.99
C ILE A 202 -2.36 -11.47 -3.79
N VAL A 203 -1.50 -12.47 -3.98
CA VAL A 203 -1.10 -13.40 -2.91
C VAL A 203 -0.37 -12.66 -1.80
N ALA A 204 0.61 -11.81 -2.14
CA ALA A 204 1.35 -11.02 -1.17
C ALA A 204 0.41 -10.10 -0.36
N TYR A 205 -0.58 -9.51 -1.03
CA TYR A 205 -1.58 -8.68 -0.39
C TYR A 205 -2.48 -9.48 0.55
N CYS A 206 -2.94 -10.67 0.17
CA CYS A 206 -3.70 -11.56 1.04
C CYS A 206 -2.90 -11.99 2.27
N ILE A 207 -1.61 -12.28 2.11
CA ILE A 207 -0.70 -12.56 3.23
C ILE A 207 -0.61 -11.34 4.15
N ALA A 208 -0.44 -10.15 3.59
CA ALA A 208 -0.37 -8.92 4.38
C ALA A 208 -1.65 -8.67 5.20
N VAL A 209 -2.83 -8.83 4.58
CA VAL A 209 -4.11 -8.69 5.30
C VAL A 209 -4.25 -9.74 6.40
N THR A 210 -3.79 -10.98 6.16
CA THR A 210 -3.77 -12.03 7.18
C THR A 210 -2.84 -11.66 8.35
N VAL A 211 -1.65 -11.12 8.07
CA VAL A 211 -0.72 -10.62 9.10
C VAL A 211 -1.37 -9.50 9.91
N TRP A 212 -2.06 -8.57 9.26
CA TRP A 212 -2.81 -7.52 9.95
C TRP A 212 -3.89 -8.12 10.86
N MET A 213 -4.72 -9.03 10.35
CA MET A 213 -5.76 -9.67 11.15
C MET A 213 -5.17 -10.39 12.38
N VAL A 214 -4.15 -11.22 12.19
CA VAL A 214 -3.49 -11.95 13.30
C VAL A 214 -2.95 -10.99 14.35
N SER A 215 -2.39 -9.85 13.94
CA SER A 215 -1.86 -8.84 14.86
C SER A 215 -2.95 -8.23 15.74
N PHE A 216 -4.18 -8.08 15.22
CA PHE A 216 -5.31 -7.55 15.99
C PHE A 216 -6.11 -8.62 16.75
N PHE A 217 -5.89 -9.92 16.47
CA PHE A 217 -6.50 -11.00 17.24
C PHE A 217 -5.77 -11.27 18.57
N ARG A 218 -4.50 -10.94 18.65
CA ARG A 218 -3.70 -11.03 19.89
C ARG A 218 -4.04 -9.90 20.87
#